data_6a3b93068cfd7438ae332a48f241f8d9
#
_entry.id   6a3b93068cfd7438ae332a48f241f8d9
#
_cell.length_a   1.000
_cell.length_b   1.000
_cell.length_c   1.000
_cell.angle_alpha   90.00
_cell.angle_beta   90.00
_cell.angle_gamma   90.00
#
_symmetry.space_group_name_H-M   'P 1'
#
loop_
_entity.id
_entity.type
_entity.pdbx_description
1 polymer ?
#
loop_
_entity_poly.entity_id
_entity_poly.type
_entity_poly.pdbx_seq_one_letter_code
_entity_poly.pdbx_strand_id
1 'polypeptide(L)'
;MMVAQSLTPQFINGGLARAPNSTQTLAAFALAWGLVDFLQAPMSQIRQVTLVLGTASRESALRVLGFVVITGCLLVSLLGLVSWTRGGVILIEDLHGASPSLARVVRIALVAMTPVPLVEGLLRYLSGLLMRVHRTDVISSATMTGIAVSIFTVFLALSLPAVQAEPIWLPILATYAALLVDLVILVFYCVRLVLPVLPARSSDSEPVPGWGYLARFFWPLALIMAIQGLSRPAINLFVSRGPGGEQALAALAVVYHLALIPYGWINEARSLPAAFREFGDRGLRRIRDFTGGCGILAFLIMVVLFWIPFVRDLLLLDALGVRAQVADRCVTPLFLFSFLPLTVA
;
A
#
# COMPACT_ATOMS: atom_id res chain seq x y z
N MET A 1 7.06 12.88 -1.07
CA MET A 1 6.69 11.76 -0.20
C MET A 1 6.16 10.56 -0.99
N MET A 2 5.15 10.66 -1.84
CA MET A 2 4.59 9.54 -2.61
C MET A 2 5.60 8.82 -3.51
N VAL A 3 6.46 9.55 -4.23
CA VAL A 3 7.53 8.93 -5.03
C VAL A 3 8.44 8.07 -4.16
N ALA A 4 8.80 8.55 -2.97
CA ALA A 4 9.64 7.79 -2.04
C ALA A 4 8.94 6.51 -1.54
N GLN A 5 7.63 6.57 -1.26
CA GLN A 5 6.85 5.37 -0.88
C GLN A 5 6.82 4.33 -2.00
N SER A 6 6.79 4.76 -3.27
CA SER A 6 6.83 3.85 -4.43
C SER A 6 8.20 3.21 -4.66
N LEU A 7 9.28 3.71 -4.03
CA LEU A 7 10.62 3.13 -4.14
C LEU A 7 10.76 1.84 -3.31
N THR A 8 10.19 1.79 -2.11
CA THR A 8 10.31 0.60 -1.23
C THR A 8 9.95 -0.71 -1.93
N PRO A 9 8.79 -0.82 -2.61
CA PRO A 9 8.46 -2.04 -3.34
C PRO A 9 9.46 -2.38 -4.45
N GLN A 10 10.14 -1.39 -5.04
CA GLN A 10 11.17 -1.65 -6.06
C GLN A 10 12.42 -2.28 -5.46
N PHE A 11 12.86 -1.82 -4.30
CA PHE A 11 13.97 -2.45 -3.59
C PHE A 11 13.60 -3.87 -3.15
N ILE A 12 12.35 -4.10 -2.71
CA ILE A 12 11.84 -5.44 -2.41
C ILE A 12 11.85 -6.31 -3.67
N ASN A 13 11.29 -5.83 -4.78
CA ASN A 13 11.29 -6.56 -6.06
C ASN A 13 12.72 -6.87 -6.54
N GLY A 14 13.63 -5.90 -6.46
CA GLY A 14 15.03 -6.08 -6.79
C GLY A 14 15.74 -7.09 -5.89
N GLY A 15 15.42 -7.11 -4.60
CA GLY A 15 15.90 -8.11 -3.65
C GLY A 15 15.39 -9.51 -3.98
N LEU A 16 14.08 -9.65 -4.23
CA LEU A 16 13.45 -10.91 -4.62
C LEU A 16 13.95 -11.42 -5.98
N ALA A 17 14.19 -10.53 -6.93
CA ALA A 17 14.71 -10.90 -8.26
C ALA A 17 16.11 -11.54 -8.18
N ARG A 18 16.91 -11.16 -7.19
CA ARG A 18 18.26 -11.69 -6.93
C ARG A 18 18.27 -12.93 -6.02
N ALA A 19 17.15 -13.24 -5.39
CA ALA A 19 17.02 -14.37 -4.48
C ALA A 19 16.86 -15.71 -5.25
N PRO A 20 17.09 -16.86 -4.59
CA PRO A 20 16.77 -18.18 -5.16
C PRO A 20 15.28 -18.26 -5.53
N ASN A 21 14.95 -19.01 -6.59
CA ASN A 21 13.57 -19.21 -7.07
C ASN A 21 12.80 -17.88 -7.29
N SER A 22 13.49 -16.85 -7.77
CA SER A 22 12.97 -15.49 -7.88
C SER A 22 11.61 -15.37 -8.57
N THR A 23 11.36 -16.12 -9.67
CA THR A 23 10.08 -16.10 -10.40
C THR A 23 8.92 -16.52 -9.50
N GLN A 24 9.07 -17.66 -8.81
CA GLN A 24 8.06 -18.18 -7.90
C GLN A 24 7.83 -17.22 -6.72
N THR A 25 8.90 -16.67 -6.15
CA THR A 25 8.78 -15.76 -5.00
C THR A 25 8.15 -14.42 -5.38
N LEU A 26 8.48 -13.86 -6.56
CA LEU A 26 7.82 -12.66 -7.09
C LEU A 26 6.33 -12.92 -7.38
N ALA A 27 5.99 -14.08 -7.94
CA ALA A 27 4.59 -14.47 -8.15
C ALA A 27 3.83 -14.61 -6.81
N ALA A 28 4.46 -15.26 -5.82
CA ALA A 28 3.89 -15.39 -4.48
C ALA A 28 3.70 -14.02 -3.81
N PHE A 29 4.68 -13.12 -3.96
CA PHE A 29 4.58 -11.74 -3.49
C PHE A 29 3.42 -11.01 -4.15
N ALA A 30 3.26 -11.09 -5.48
CA ALA A 30 2.14 -10.46 -6.18
C ALA A 30 0.78 -10.92 -5.65
N LEU A 31 0.59 -12.23 -5.47
CA LEU A 31 -0.66 -12.79 -4.97
C LEU A 31 -0.93 -12.42 -3.51
N ALA A 32 0.04 -12.65 -2.62
CA ALA A 32 -0.12 -12.42 -1.19
C ALA A 32 -0.36 -10.93 -0.89
N TRP A 33 0.49 -10.04 -1.42
CA TRP A 33 0.32 -8.59 -1.21
C TRP A 33 -0.94 -8.05 -1.87
N GLY A 34 -1.35 -8.57 -3.03
CA GLY A 34 -2.62 -8.21 -3.63
C GLY A 34 -3.82 -8.48 -2.71
N LEU A 35 -3.83 -9.63 -2.04
CA LEU A 35 -4.88 -9.99 -1.09
C LEU A 35 -4.80 -9.18 0.22
N VAL A 36 -3.60 -8.98 0.77
CA VAL A 36 -3.39 -8.19 1.98
C VAL A 36 -3.78 -6.73 1.73
N ASP A 37 -3.32 -6.13 0.61
CA ASP A 37 -3.65 -4.75 0.24
C ASP A 37 -5.17 -4.55 0.07
N PHE A 38 -5.86 -5.51 -0.54
CA PHE A 38 -7.32 -5.48 -0.67
C PHE A 38 -8.00 -5.50 0.69
N LEU A 39 -7.62 -6.42 1.57
CA LEU A 39 -8.25 -6.57 2.89
C LEU A 39 -7.93 -5.39 3.82
N GLN A 40 -6.74 -4.80 3.73
CA GLN A 40 -6.38 -3.64 4.55
C GLN A 40 -6.85 -2.29 3.97
N ALA A 41 -7.25 -2.23 2.69
CA ALA A 41 -7.63 -0.98 2.02
C ALA A 41 -8.64 -0.11 2.81
N PRO A 42 -9.68 -0.68 3.46
CA PRO A 42 -10.59 0.08 4.32
C PRO A 42 -9.89 0.84 5.46
N MET A 43 -8.80 0.27 6.01
CA MET A 43 -8.08 0.90 7.14
C MET A 43 -7.40 2.22 6.75
N SER A 44 -7.15 2.46 5.47
CA SER A 44 -6.61 3.75 4.99
C SER A 44 -7.51 4.94 5.36
N GLN A 45 -8.82 4.73 5.50
CA GLN A 45 -9.82 5.76 5.82
C GLN A 45 -9.90 6.07 7.32
N ILE A 46 -9.30 5.26 8.17
CA ILE A 46 -9.23 5.50 9.63
C ILE A 46 -8.60 6.85 9.94
N ARG A 47 -7.63 7.29 9.13
CA ARG A 47 -7.03 8.62 9.28
C ARG A 47 -8.09 9.73 9.20
N GLN A 48 -9.01 9.65 8.25
CA GLN A 48 -10.08 10.62 8.09
C GLN A 48 -11.12 10.53 9.21
N VAL A 49 -11.50 9.31 9.59
CA VAL A 49 -12.39 9.06 10.75
C VAL A 49 -11.80 9.70 12.00
N THR A 50 -10.53 9.49 12.27
CA THR A 50 -9.84 10.03 13.45
C THR A 50 -9.78 11.54 13.39
N LEU A 51 -9.41 12.13 12.25
CA LEU A 51 -9.30 13.57 12.08
C LEU A 51 -10.64 14.28 12.32
N VAL A 52 -11.74 13.69 11.86
CA VAL A 52 -13.08 14.29 11.95
C VAL A 52 -13.76 14.00 13.29
N LEU A 53 -13.65 12.77 13.80
CA LEU A 53 -14.46 12.29 14.93
C LEU A 53 -13.65 12.01 16.20
N GLY A 54 -12.33 11.84 16.09
CA GLY A 54 -11.48 11.45 17.22
C GLY A 54 -10.76 12.60 17.92
N THR A 55 -10.89 13.83 17.42
CA THR A 55 -10.02 14.94 17.84
C THR A 55 -10.71 15.95 18.79
N ALA A 56 -11.97 15.75 19.12
CA ALA A 56 -12.72 16.64 20.02
C ALA A 56 -12.23 16.54 21.48
N SER A 57 -11.94 15.32 21.95
CA SER A 57 -11.51 15.06 23.33
C SER A 57 -10.74 13.73 23.41
N ARG A 58 -10.12 13.49 24.60
CA ARG A 58 -9.49 12.17 24.87
C ARG A 58 -10.52 11.04 24.86
N GLU A 59 -11.74 11.28 25.32
CA GLU A 59 -12.83 10.30 25.30
C GLU A 59 -13.22 9.95 23.86
N SER A 60 -13.33 10.94 22.97
CA SER A 60 -13.59 10.73 21.54
C SER A 60 -12.43 9.98 20.87
N ALA A 61 -11.18 10.34 21.18
CA ALA A 61 -9.99 9.65 20.69
C ALA A 61 -9.98 8.17 21.11
N LEU A 62 -10.25 7.86 22.38
CA LEU A 62 -10.32 6.49 22.87
C LEU A 62 -11.48 5.70 22.26
N ARG A 63 -12.63 6.34 22.00
CA ARG A 63 -13.76 5.69 21.33
C ARG A 63 -13.40 5.32 19.89
N VAL A 64 -12.75 6.23 19.16
CA VAL A 64 -12.25 5.95 17.80
C VAL A 64 -11.15 4.88 17.83
N LEU A 65 -10.23 4.91 18.80
CA LEU A 65 -9.23 3.86 18.97
C LEU A 65 -9.89 2.48 19.16
N GLY A 66 -10.90 2.40 20.03
CA GLY A 66 -11.66 1.17 20.22
C GLY A 66 -12.30 0.67 18.90
N PHE A 67 -12.86 1.58 18.11
CA PHE A 67 -13.42 1.26 16.80
C PHE A 67 -12.33 0.73 15.83
N VAL A 68 -11.16 1.35 15.81
CA VAL A 68 -10.01 0.91 14.99
C VAL A 68 -9.55 -0.49 15.38
N VAL A 69 -9.43 -0.74 16.69
CA VAL A 69 -9.03 -2.07 17.19
C VAL A 69 -10.05 -3.13 16.80
N ILE A 70 -11.35 -2.88 17.00
CA ILE A 70 -12.40 -3.83 16.64
C ILE A 70 -12.38 -4.10 15.13
N THR A 71 -12.35 -3.06 14.30
CA THR A 71 -12.32 -3.20 12.84
C THR A 71 -11.04 -3.91 12.39
N GLY A 72 -9.90 -3.54 12.97
CA GLY A 72 -8.61 -4.19 12.69
C GLY A 72 -8.63 -5.67 13.06
N CYS A 73 -9.16 -6.02 14.24
CA CYS A 73 -9.29 -7.43 14.67
C CYS A 73 -10.24 -8.22 13.76
N LEU A 74 -11.31 -7.61 13.26
CA LEU A 74 -12.20 -8.28 12.28
C LEU A 74 -11.45 -8.59 10.98
N LEU A 75 -10.65 -7.67 10.47
CA LEU A 75 -9.86 -7.89 9.25
C LEU A 75 -8.72 -8.89 9.48
N VAL A 76 -8.06 -8.85 10.64
CA VAL A 76 -7.07 -9.86 11.07
C VAL A 76 -7.73 -11.24 11.12
N SER A 77 -8.93 -11.35 11.70
CA SER A 77 -9.67 -12.62 11.76
C SER A 77 -10.06 -13.11 10.37
N LEU A 78 -10.49 -12.22 9.49
CA LEU A 78 -10.84 -12.56 8.10
C LEU A 78 -9.61 -13.04 7.32
N LEU A 79 -8.49 -12.32 7.42
CA LEU A 79 -7.23 -12.73 6.78
C LEU A 79 -6.71 -14.04 7.39
N GLY A 80 -6.83 -14.22 8.70
CA GLY A 80 -6.50 -15.47 9.39
C GLY A 80 -7.35 -16.64 8.90
N LEU A 81 -8.67 -16.45 8.76
CA LEU A 81 -9.56 -17.47 8.19
C LEU A 81 -9.10 -17.87 6.78
N VAL A 82 -8.79 -16.90 5.93
CA VAL A 82 -8.27 -17.17 4.58
C VAL A 82 -6.93 -17.89 4.63
N SER A 83 -6.02 -17.49 5.53
CA SER A 83 -4.64 -18.02 5.57
C SER A 83 -4.53 -19.42 6.19
N TRP A 84 -5.33 -19.73 7.23
CA TRP A 84 -5.18 -20.94 8.03
C TRP A 84 -6.19 -22.04 7.73
N THR A 85 -7.27 -21.74 6.95
CA THR A 85 -8.31 -22.70 6.66
C THR A 85 -8.21 -23.26 5.23
N ARG A 86 -9.06 -24.24 4.92
CA ARG A 86 -9.26 -24.75 3.55
C ARG A 86 -9.73 -23.66 2.58
N GLY A 87 -10.36 -22.58 3.07
CA GLY A 87 -10.72 -21.43 2.25
C GLY A 87 -9.52 -20.79 1.55
N GLY A 88 -8.36 -20.74 2.18
CA GLY A 88 -7.12 -20.28 1.55
C GLY A 88 -6.61 -21.22 0.46
N VAL A 89 -6.75 -22.53 0.64
CA VAL A 89 -6.40 -23.51 -0.40
C VAL A 89 -7.31 -23.30 -1.62
N ILE A 90 -8.62 -23.26 -1.42
CA ILE A 90 -9.61 -23.02 -2.48
C ILE A 90 -9.32 -21.69 -3.18
N LEU A 91 -9.04 -20.63 -2.44
CA LEU A 91 -8.73 -19.31 -3.01
C LEU A 91 -7.46 -19.32 -3.86
N ILE A 92 -6.39 -19.96 -3.38
CA ILE A 92 -5.07 -19.89 -4.02
C ILE A 92 -4.91 -20.96 -5.10
N GLU A 93 -5.27 -22.21 -4.81
CA GLU A 93 -5.08 -23.33 -5.74
C GLU A 93 -6.23 -23.42 -6.74
N ASP A 94 -7.50 -23.50 -6.27
CA ASP A 94 -8.64 -23.69 -7.17
C ASP A 94 -9.01 -22.40 -7.92
N LEU A 95 -9.07 -21.27 -7.21
CA LEU A 95 -9.53 -20.02 -7.81
C LEU A 95 -8.41 -19.34 -8.63
N HIS A 96 -7.19 -19.28 -8.15
CA HIS A 96 -6.06 -18.70 -8.89
C HIS A 96 -5.29 -19.72 -9.75
N GLY A 97 -5.57 -21.03 -9.63
CA GLY A 97 -4.86 -22.08 -10.37
C GLY A 97 -3.36 -22.15 -10.03
N ALA A 98 -2.99 -21.74 -8.81
CA ALA A 98 -1.59 -21.75 -8.39
C ALA A 98 -1.10 -23.19 -8.17
N SER A 99 0.15 -23.45 -8.57
CA SER A 99 0.80 -24.74 -8.25
C SER A 99 0.88 -24.95 -6.74
N PRO A 100 0.86 -26.19 -6.22
CA PRO A 100 0.98 -26.45 -4.79
C PRO A 100 2.23 -25.84 -4.14
N SER A 101 3.33 -25.77 -4.88
CA SER A 101 4.58 -25.12 -4.44
C SER A 101 4.42 -23.60 -4.28
N LEU A 102 3.78 -22.94 -5.25
CA LEU A 102 3.46 -21.51 -5.19
C LEU A 102 2.46 -21.22 -4.06
N ALA A 103 1.40 -22.04 -3.95
CA ALA A 103 0.38 -21.90 -2.91
C ALA A 103 0.98 -21.98 -1.49
N ARG A 104 1.95 -22.87 -1.26
CA ARG A 104 2.68 -22.95 0.01
C ARG A 104 3.36 -21.62 0.36
N VAL A 105 4.08 -21.03 -0.58
CA VAL A 105 4.81 -19.77 -0.37
C VAL A 105 3.85 -18.60 -0.13
N VAL A 106 2.75 -18.53 -0.89
CA VAL A 106 1.69 -17.53 -0.70
C VAL A 106 1.09 -17.65 0.70
N ARG A 107 0.79 -18.87 1.16
CA ARG A 107 0.24 -19.10 2.51
C ARG A 107 1.18 -18.67 3.62
N ILE A 108 2.49 -18.94 3.50
CA ILE A 108 3.49 -18.44 4.46
C ILE A 108 3.40 -16.91 4.57
N ALA A 109 3.35 -16.22 3.42
CA ALA A 109 3.22 -14.77 3.39
C ALA A 109 1.92 -14.28 4.05
N LEU A 110 0.76 -14.87 3.69
CA LEU A 110 -0.54 -14.47 4.24
C LEU A 110 -0.62 -14.69 5.75
N VAL A 111 -0.13 -15.83 6.25
CA VAL A 111 -0.06 -16.11 7.69
C VAL A 111 0.80 -15.07 8.40
N ALA A 112 2.00 -14.81 7.87
CA ALA A 112 2.91 -13.83 8.46
C ALA A 112 2.35 -12.40 8.41
N MET A 113 1.58 -12.05 7.38
CA MET A 113 1.01 -10.72 7.20
C MET A 113 -0.35 -10.53 7.89
N THR A 114 -0.87 -11.55 8.58
CA THR A 114 -2.18 -11.48 9.26
C THR A 114 -2.33 -10.30 10.22
N PRO A 115 -1.32 -9.87 11.01
CA PRO A 115 -1.45 -8.71 11.91
C PRO A 115 -1.46 -7.34 11.21
N VAL A 116 -1.04 -7.26 9.95
CA VAL A 116 -0.81 -6.00 9.25
C VAL A 116 -2.03 -5.07 9.20
N PRO A 117 -3.26 -5.53 8.93
CA PRO A 117 -4.43 -4.65 8.90
C PRO A 117 -4.66 -3.90 10.22
N LEU A 118 -4.39 -4.53 11.36
CA LEU A 118 -4.51 -3.88 12.67
C LEU A 118 -3.41 -2.82 12.87
N VAL A 119 -2.17 -3.15 12.55
CA VAL A 119 -1.03 -2.23 12.67
C VAL A 119 -1.22 -1.01 11.75
N GLU A 120 -1.62 -1.23 10.50
CA GLU A 120 -1.96 -0.14 9.57
C GLU A 120 -3.08 0.75 10.10
N GLY A 121 -4.14 0.16 10.66
CA GLY A 121 -5.21 0.93 11.29
C GLY A 121 -4.72 1.83 12.42
N LEU A 122 -3.84 1.32 13.27
CA LEU A 122 -3.23 2.09 14.35
C LEU A 122 -2.36 3.23 13.82
N LEU A 123 -1.55 2.99 12.78
CA LEU A 123 -0.73 4.02 12.13
C LEU A 123 -1.60 5.13 11.52
N ARG A 124 -2.71 4.77 10.86
CA ARG A 124 -3.67 5.74 10.31
C ARG A 124 -4.38 6.54 11.40
N TYR A 125 -4.74 5.89 12.50
CA TYR A 125 -5.29 6.54 13.67
C TYR A 125 -4.33 7.58 14.26
N LEU A 126 -3.09 7.22 14.54
CA LEU A 126 -2.06 8.11 15.07
C LEU A 126 -1.77 9.28 14.11
N SER A 127 -1.70 9.00 12.82
CA SER A 127 -1.54 10.02 11.79
C SER A 127 -2.71 11.02 11.78
N GLY A 128 -3.95 10.55 11.94
CA GLY A 128 -5.13 11.42 12.07
C GLY A 128 -5.06 12.36 13.27
N LEU A 129 -4.59 11.86 14.41
CA LEU A 129 -4.39 12.68 15.63
C LEU A 129 -3.30 13.75 15.42
N LEU A 130 -2.16 13.39 14.81
CA LEU A 130 -1.06 14.34 14.54
C LEU A 130 -1.46 15.41 13.52
N MET A 131 -2.28 15.08 12.54
CA MET A 131 -2.80 16.06 11.57
C MET A 131 -3.64 17.14 12.26
N ARG A 132 -4.39 16.82 13.32
CA ARG A 132 -5.17 17.78 14.08
C ARG A 132 -4.31 18.88 14.72
N VAL A 133 -3.12 18.52 15.19
CA VAL A 133 -2.17 19.46 15.79
C VAL A 133 -1.18 20.03 14.75
N HIS A 134 -1.53 19.92 13.46
CA HIS A 134 -0.73 20.42 12.33
C HIS A 134 0.71 19.88 12.26
N ARG A 135 0.98 18.69 12.80
CA ARG A 135 2.31 18.06 12.82
C ARG A 135 2.45 17.00 11.71
N THR A 136 2.17 17.42 10.48
CA THR A 136 2.36 16.59 9.28
C THR A 136 3.85 16.33 8.97
N ASP A 137 4.73 17.19 9.48
CA ASP A 137 6.19 17.01 9.45
C ASP A 137 6.61 15.69 10.13
N VAL A 138 6.01 15.37 11.28
CA VAL A 138 6.26 14.12 12.00
C VAL A 138 5.80 12.91 11.18
N ILE A 139 4.62 12.98 10.56
CA ILE A 139 4.11 11.90 9.72
C ILE A 139 5.04 11.67 8.53
N SER A 140 5.49 12.75 7.90
CA SER A 140 6.43 12.66 6.77
C SER A 140 7.78 12.10 7.19
N SER A 141 8.32 12.53 8.34
CA SER A 141 9.60 12.03 8.84
C SER A 141 9.52 10.55 9.25
N ALA A 142 8.43 10.13 9.91
CA ALA A 142 8.19 8.73 10.23
C ALA A 142 8.20 7.88 8.95
N THR A 143 7.36 8.22 7.97
CA THR A 143 7.31 7.50 6.69
C THR A 143 8.67 7.46 5.98
N MET A 144 9.42 8.56 5.95
CA MET A 144 10.75 8.56 5.31
C MET A 144 11.74 7.66 6.06
N THR A 145 11.68 7.65 7.40
CA THR A 145 12.49 6.75 8.23
C THR A 145 12.09 5.30 8.00
N GLY A 146 10.79 4.99 7.96
CA GLY A 146 10.27 3.65 7.66
C GLY A 146 10.74 3.14 6.29
N ILE A 147 10.71 3.99 5.26
CA ILE A 147 11.25 3.67 3.92
C ILE A 147 12.74 3.35 4.01
N ALA A 148 13.54 4.20 4.66
CA ALA A 148 14.98 3.98 4.80
C ALA A 148 15.28 2.67 5.53
N VAL A 149 14.56 2.39 6.62
CA VAL A 149 14.69 1.14 7.39
C VAL A 149 14.26 -0.06 6.56
N SER A 150 13.17 0.04 5.81
CA SER A 150 12.73 -1.05 4.91
C SER A 150 13.79 -1.38 3.87
N ILE A 151 14.36 -0.36 3.20
CA ILE A 151 15.43 -0.54 2.21
C ILE A 151 16.67 -1.17 2.86
N PHE A 152 17.09 -0.67 4.02
CA PHE A 152 18.21 -1.22 4.77
C PHE A 152 17.96 -2.68 5.14
N THR A 153 16.74 -2.99 5.59
CA THR A 153 16.33 -4.37 5.94
C THR A 153 16.39 -5.30 4.72
N VAL A 154 16.03 -4.83 3.51
CA VAL A 154 16.16 -5.63 2.29
C VAL A 154 17.62 -6.06 2.08
N PHE A 155 18.57 -5.12 2.17
CA PHE A 155 19.99 -5.43 1.98
C PHE A 155 20.52 -6.37 3.08
N LEU A 156 20.15 -6.14 4.32
CA LEU A 156 20.56 -6.98 5.45
C LEU A 156 19.95 -8.39 5.33
N ALA A 157 18.66 -8.48 4.99
CA ALA A 157 17.93 -9.73 4.91
C ALA A 157 18.46 -10.67 3.81
N LEU A 158 19.00 -10.13 2.71
CA LEU A 158 19.59 -10.94 1.65
C LEU A 158 20.75 -11.83 2.12
N SER A 159 21.45 -11.45 3.19
CA SER A 159 22.53 -12.25 3.77
C SER A 159 22.06 -13.29 4.78
N LEU A 160 20.78 -13.26 5.20
CA LEU A 160 20.27 -14.15 6.24
C LEU A 160 20.00 -15.56 5.66
N PRO A 161 20.48 -16.64 6.33
CA PRO A 161 20.23 -18.01 5.88
C PRO A 161 18.74 -18.36 5.76
N ALA A 162 17.89 -17.83 6.65
CA ALA A 162 16.45 -18.03 6.61
C ALA A 162 15.80 -17.44 5.33
N VAL A 163 16.29 -16.27 4.87
CA VAL A 163 15.82 -15.63 3.63
C VAL A 163 16.38 -16.35 2.40
N GLN A 164 17.59 -16.88 2.46
CA GLN A 164 18.15 -17.70 1.39
C GLN A 164 17.37 -19.02 1.21
N ALA A 165 16.90 -19.61 2.31
CA ALA A 165 16.08 -20.83 2.27
C ALA A 165 14.64 -20.54 1.78
N GLU A 166 14.01 -19.48 2.26
CA GLU A 166 12.64 -19.08 1.91
C GLU A 166 12.59 -17.56 1.64
N PRO A 167 12.85 -17.13 0.40
CA PRO A 167 13.00 -15.70 0.07
C PRO A 167 11.77 -14.83 0.32
N ILE A 168 10.59 -15.41 0.51
CA ILE A 168 9.37 -14.67 0.86
C ILE A 168 9.48 -13.96 2.23
N TRP A 169 10.41 -14.34 3.08
CA TRP A 169 10.67 -13.63 4.34
C TRP A 169 11.27 -12.24 4.13
N LEU A 170 11.92 -11.98 2.99
CA LEU A 170 12.51 -10.68 2.69
C LEU A 170 11.46 -9.54 2.72
N PRO A 171 10.37 -9.58 1.91
CA PRO A 171 9.35 -8.54 1.95
C PRO A 171 8.61 -8.50 3.29
N ILE A 172 8.43 -9.63 3.96
CA ILE A 172 7.79 -9.69 5.28
C ILE A 172 8.63 -8.90 6.30
N LEU A 173 9.92 -9.19 6.41
CA LEU A 173 10.83 -8.51 7.34
C LEU A 173 10.93 -7.02 7.03
N ALA A 174 11.08 -6.65 5.75
CA ALA A 174 11.15 -5.26 5.32
C ALA A 174 9.88 -4.46 5.65
N THR A 175 8.70 -5.07 5.48
CA THR A 175 7.41 -4.47 5.81
C THR A 175 7.27 -4.27 7.32
N TYR A 176 7.53 -5.30 8.12
CA TYR A 176 7.43 -5.18 9.59
C TYR A 176 8.44 -4.21 10.17
N ALA A 177 9.66 -4.16 9.66
CA ALA A 177 10.67 -3.20 10.11
C ALA A 177 10.19 -1.75 9.90
N ALA A 178 9.62 -1.46 8.73
CA ALA A 178 9.03 -0.14 8.44
C ALA A 178 7.84 0.17 9.38
N LEU A 179 6.86 -0.74 9.46
CA LEU A 179 5.65 -0.55 10.27
C LEU A 179 5.97 -0.34 11.76
N LEU A 180 6.94 -1.08 12.31
CA LEU A 180 7.33 -0.95 13.70
C LEU A 180 8.02 0.39 13.97
N VAL A 181 8.91 0.83 13.10
CA VAL A 181 9.58 2.13 13.23
C VAL A 181 8.56 3.27 13.11
N ASP A 182 7.67 3.21 12.12
CA ASP A 182 6.60 4.20 11.97
C ASP A 182 5.73 4.24 13.22
N LEU A 183 5.33 3.07 13.75
CA LEU A 183 4.50 2.96 14.95
C LEU A 183 5.19 3.60 16.17
N VAL A 184 6.46 3.28 16.41
CA VAL A 184 7.22 3.83 17.53
C VAL A 184 7.32 5.36 17.44
N ILE A 185 7.66 5.90 16.26
CA ILE A 185 7.77 7.33 16.04
C ILE A 185 6.41 8.01 16.26
N LEU A 186 5.34 7.52 15.63
CA LEU A 186 4.03 8.13 15.73
C LEU A 186 3.45 8.06 17.15
N VAL A 187 3.62 6.93 17.85
CA VAL A 187 3.21 6.81 19.27
C VAL A 187 3.97 7.80 20.14
N PHE A 188 5.29 7.88 20.02
CA PHE A 188 6.11 8.82 20.79
C PHE A 188 5.63 10.27 20.63
N TYR A 189 5.43 10.72 19.39
CA TYR A 189 4.99 12.08 19.13
C TYR A 189 3.51 12.32 19.48
N CYS A 190 2.64 11.33 19.32
CA CYS A 190 1.24 11.45 19.79
C CYS A 190 1.15 11.64 21.31
N VAL A 191 1.90 10.84 22.07
CA VAL A 191 1.96 10.95 23.53
C VAL A 191 2.50 12.32 23.94
N ARG A 192 3.54 12.82 23.26
CA ARG A 192 4.22 14.06 23.63
C ARG A 192 3.50 15.34 23.17
N LEU A 193 2.86 15.31 22.00
CA LEU A 193 2.32 16.52 21.37
C LEU A 193 0.79 16.57 21.33
N VAL A 194 0.13 15.43 21.21
CA VAL A 194 -1.33 15.38 21.02
C VAL A 194 -2.04 15.23 22.36
N LEU A 195 -1.67 14.25 23.18
CA LEU A 195 -2.35 13.98 24.44
C LEU A 195 -2.40 15.18 25.41
N PRO A 196 -1.36 16.04 25.54
CA PRO A 196 -1.41 17.19 26.41
C PRO A 196 -2.41 18.27 25.95
N VAL A 197 -2.67 18.35 24.65
CA VAL A 197 -3.52 19.40 24.03
C VAL A 197 -5.00 18.97 23.99
N LEU A 198 -5.28 17.66 23.95
CA LEU A 198 -6.66 17.17 23.92
C LEU A 198 -7.36 17.37 25.26
N PRO A 199 -8.57 18.00 25.29
CA PRO A 199 -9.40 18.09 26.47
C PRO A 199 -9.68 16.68 27.04
N ALA A 200 -9.71 16.57 28.37
CA ALA A 200 -9.98 15.28 29.02
C ALA A 200 -11.37 14.75 28.69
N ARG A 201 -12.37 15.65 28.69
CA ARG A 201 -13.78 15.33 28.44
C ARG A 201 -14.32 16.10 27.23
N SER A 202 -15.29 15.51 26.56
CA SER A 202 -16.07 16.17 25.51
C SER A 202 -16.95 17.29 26.14
N SER A 203 -17.17 18.35 25.35
CA SER A 203 -18.15 19.39 25.67
C SER A 203 -19.55 18.96 25.20
N ASP A 204 -20.58 19.63 25.73
CA ASP A 204 -21.96 19.40 25.29
C ASP A 204 -22.17 19.72 23.80
N SER A 205 -21.35 20.63 23.26
CA SER A 205 -21.37 21.01 21.84
C SER A 205 -20.71 19.97 20.92
N GLU A 206 -19.80 19.13 21.44
CA GLU A 206 -19.09 18.09 20.70
C GLU A 206 -19.12 16.77 21.48
N PRO A 207 -20.26 16.04 21.46
CA PRO A 207 -20.40 14.80 22.21
C PRO A 207 -19.52 13.69 21.68
N VAL A 208 -19.21 12.72 22.55
CA VAL A 208 -18.44 11.52 22.14
C VAL A 208 -19.20 10.75 21.06
N PRO A 209 -18.59 10.44 19.90
CA PRO A 209 -19.28 9.75 18.81
C PRO A 209 -19.74 8.35 19.22
N GLY A 210 -21.00 8.05 18.97
CA GLY A 210 -21.56 6.70 19.19
C GLY A 210 -21.00 5.66 18.20
N TRP A 211 -20.98 4.40 18.59
CA TRP A 211 -20.48 3.30 17.74
C TRP A 211 -21.19 3.21 16.38
N GLY A 212 -22.52 3.35 16.40
CA GLY A 212 -23.32 3.33 15.15
C GLY A 212 -23.01 4.51 14.24
N TYR A 213 -22.70 5.70 14.81
CA TYR A 213 -22.31 6.86 14.03
C TYR A 213 -20.92 6.67 13.40
N LEU A 214 -19.95 6.13 14.16
CA LEU A 214 -18.62 5.77 13.64
C LEU A 214 -18.72 4.78 12.48
N ALA A 215 -19.50 3.72 12.65
CA ALA A 215 -19.71 2.72 11.60
C ALA A 215 -20.38 3.31 10.36
N ARG A 216 -21.41 4.14 10.53
CA ARG A 216 -22.12 4.81 9.43
C ARG A 216 -21.24 5.81 8.68
N PHE A 217 -20.36 6.51 9.38
CA PHE A 217 -19.39 7.41 8.75
C PHE A 217 -18.30 6.65 8.01
N PHE A 218 -17.77 5.57 8.61
CA PHE A 218 -16.68 4.78 8.06
C PHE A 218 -17.10 3.94 6.86
N TRP A 219 -18.30 3.33 6.88
CA TRP A 219 -18.74 2.35 5.89
C TRP A 219 -18.65 2.80 4.42
N PRO A 220 -19.14 4.01 4.03
CA PRO A 220 -19.07 4.43 2.64
C PRO A 220 -17.62 4.63 2.18
N LEU A 221 -16.77 5.17 3.06
CA LEU A 221 -15.35 5.39 2.77
C LEU A 221 -14.60 4.06 2.62
N ALA A 222 -14.88 3.11 3.51
CA ALA A 222 -14.33 1.76 3.48
C ALA A 222 -14.72 1.01 2.20
N LEU A 223 -15.99 1.12 1.78
CA LEU A 223 -16.50 0.48 0.58
C LEU A 223 -15.81 0.99 -0.68
N ILE A 224 -15.60 2.30 -0.80
CA ILE A 224 -14.87 2.90 -1.92
C ILE A 224 -13.44 2.32 -1.99
N MET A 225 -12.75 2.25 -0.86
CA MET A 225 -11.41 1.68 -0.81
C MET A 225 -11.38 0.17 -1.11
N ALA A 226 -12.37 -0.58 -0.62
CA ALA A 226 -12.50 -2.00 -0.92
C ALA A 226 -12.73 -2.24 -2.43
N ILE A 227 -13.60 -1.47 -3.07
CA ILE A 227 -13.83 -1.56 -4.52
C ILE A 227 -12.56 -1.23 -5.31
N GLN A 228 -11.84 -0.17 -4.91
CA GLN A 228 -10.57 0.19 -5.56
C GLN A 228 -9.49 -0.89 -5.32
N GLY A 229 -9.39 -1.41 -4.10
CA GLY A 229 -8.45 -2.46 -3.73
C GLY A 229 -8.72 -3.80 -4.44
N LEU A 230 -9.97 -4.08 -4.85
CA LEU A 230 -10.34 -5.32 -5.52
C LEU A 230 -9.71 -5.47 -6.91
N SER A 231 -9.33 -4.38 -7.55
CA SER A 231 -8.78 -4.40 -8.91
C SER A 231 -7.54 -5.29 -9.02
N ARG A 232 -6.62 -5.20 -8.05
CA ARG A 232 -5.36 -5.98 -8.07
C ARG A 232 -5.57 -7.48 -7.88
N PRO A 233 -6.31 -7.97 -6.87
CA PRO A 233 -6.67 -9.38 -6.77
C PRO A 233 -7.41 -9.90 -8.00
N ALA A 234 -8.34 -9.11 -8.57
CA ALA A 234 -9.07 -9.50 -9.77
C ALA A 234 -8.14 -9.68 -10.98
N ILE A 235 -7.24 -8.74 -11.22
CA ILE A 235 -6.24 -8.87 -12.30
C ILE A 235 -5.34 -10.07 -12.05
N ASN A 236 -4.83 -10.25 -10.83
CA ASN A 236 -4.02 -11.40 -10.46
C ASN A 236 -4.74 -12.72 -10.73
N LEU A 237 -6.05 -12.79 -10.44
CA LEU A 237 -6.89 -13.96 -10.70
C LEU A 237 -6.92 -14.35 -12.18
N PHE A 238 -7.14 -13.39 -13.07
CA PHE A 238 -7.18 -13.67 -14.51
C PHE A 238 -5.81 -14.01 -15.06
N VAL A 239 -4.79 -13.31 -14.61
CA VAL A 239 -3.39 -13.52 -15.08
C VAL A 239 -2.84 -14.84 -14.60
N SER A 240 -3.13 -15.27 -13.37
CA SER A 240 -2.65 -16.54 -12.83
C SER A 240 -3.17 -17.75 -13.59
N ARG A 241 -4.35 -17.66 -14.18
CA ARG A 241 -4.99 -18.72 -14.99
C ARG A 241 -4.52 -18.75 -16.45
N GLY A 242 -3.82 -17.72 -16.89
CA GLY A 242 -3.31 -17.63 -18.24
C GLY A 242 -2.07 -18.52 -18.51
N PRO A 243 -1.66 -18.68 -19.77
CA PRO A 243 -0.44 -19.42 -20.12
C PRO A 243 0.80 -18.83 -19.45
N GLY A 244 1.52 -19.64 -18.67
CA GLY A 244 2.67 -19.19 -17.89
C GLY A 244 2.29 -18.20 -16.77
N GLY A 245 1.16 -18.43 -16.09
CA GLY A 245 0.59 -17.57 -15.07
C GLY A 245 1.56 -17.17 -13.96
N GLU A 246 2.42 -18.09 -13.50
CA GLU A 246 3.44 -17.79 -12.49
C GLU A 246 4.43 -16.72 -12.98
N GLN A 247 4.92 -16.84 -14.21
CA GLN A 247 5.83 -15.84 -14.80
C GLN A 247 5.11 -14.51 -15.05
N ALA A 248 3.85 -14.55 -15.45
CA ALA A 248 3.04 -13.35 -15.66
C ALA A 248 2.72 -12.63 -14.34
N LEU A 249 2.45 -13.36 -13.25
CA LEU A 249 2.31 -12.79 -11.91
C LEU A 249 3.61 -12.16 -11.41
N ALA A 250 4.76 -12.82 -11.66
CA ALA A 250 6.07 -12.26 -11.32
C ALA A 250 6.33 -10.95 -12.09
N ALA A 251 5.98 -10.91 -13.38
CA ALA A 251 6.06 -9.68 -14.17
C ALA A 251 5.14 -8.58 -13.63
N LEU A 252 3.90 -8.91 -13.26
CA LEU A 252 2.98 -7.94 -12.66
C LEU A 252 3.47 -7.38 -11.31
N ALA A 253 4.12 -8.18 -10.47
CA ALA A 253 4.72 -7.68 -9.22
C ALA A 253 5.68 -6.52 -9.48
N VAL A 254 6.52 -6.68 -10.51
CA VAL A 254 7.49 -5.64 -10.92
C VAL A 254 6.78 -4.45 -11.56
N VAL A 255 5.90 -4.72 -12.53
CA VAL A 255 5.23 -3.70 -13.35
C VAL A 255 4.34 -2.77 -12.52
N TYR A 256 3.53 -3.31 -11.61
CA TYR A 256 2.63 -2.50 -10.79
C TYR A 256 3.35 -1.40 -10.02
N HIS A 257 4.44 -1.75 -9.38
CA HIS A 257 5.16 -0.80 -8.57
C HIS A 257 6.04 0.13 -9.42
N LEU A 258 6.66 -0.40 -10.50
CA LEU A 258 7.50 0.39 -11.38
C LEU A 258 6.69 1.45 -12.14
N ALA A 259 5.50 1.08 -12.62
CA ALA A 259 4.63 2.00 -13.32
C ALA A 259 4.08 3.13 -12.44
N LEU A 260 3.91 2.90 -11.13
CA LEU A 260 3.41 3.91 -10.19
C LEU A 260 4.39 5.07 -9.94
N ILE A 261 5.70 4.86 -10.08
CA ILE A 261 6.71 5.89 -9.77
C ILE A 261 6.49 7.17 -10.59
N PRO A 262 6.36 7.11 -11.94
CA PRO A 262 6.28 8.32 -12.75
C PRO A 262 4.98 9.10 -12.59
N TYR A 263 3.87 8.49 -12.16
CA TYR A 263 2.57 9.16 -12.12
C TYR A 263 1.83 9.10 -10.77
N GLY A 264 2.30 8.30 -9.82
CA GLY A 264 1.60 8.13 -8.52
C GLY A 264 1.33 9.46 -7.80
N TRP A 265 2.20 10.44 -7.98
CA TRP A 265 2.06 11.79 -7.44
C TRP A 265 0.88 12.59 -8.04
N ILE A 266 0.39 12.25 -9.24
CA ILE A 266 -0.78 12.90 -9.85
C ILE A 266 -2.06 12.66 -9.02
N ASN A 267 -2.12 11.54 -8.30
CA ASN A 267 -3.27 11.26 -7.41
C ASN A 267 -3.48 12.32 -6.33
N GLU A 268 -2.44 13.06 -5.95
CA GLU A 268 -2.56 14.19 -5.01
C GLU A 268 -3.28 15.39 -5.62
N ALA A 269 -3.30 15.52 -6.95
CA ALA A 269 -4.03 16.58 -7.63
C ALA A 269 -5.55 16.56 -7.34
N ARG A 270 -6.09 15.42 -6.91
CA ARG A 270 -7.49 15.28 -6.47
C ARG A 270 -7.84 16.18 -5.28
N SER A 271 -6.86 16.59 -4.50
CA SER A 271 -7.07 17.52 -3.37
C SER A 271 -7.07 18.99 -3.78
N LEU A 272 -6.55 19.34 -4.96
CA LEU A 272 -6.43 20.73 -5.43
C LEU A 272 -7.78 21.47 -5.56
N PRO A 273 -8.86 20.88 -6.11
CA PRO A 273 -10.14 21.58 -6.21
C PRO A 273 -10.69 22.00 -4.85
N ALA A 274 -10.50 21.17 -3.82
CA ALA A 274 -10.92 21.51 -2.45
C ALA A 274 -10.06 22.61 -1.82
N ALA A 275 -8.74 22.55 -2.06
CA ALA A 275 -7.79 23.53 -1.53
C ALA A 275 -7.90 24.91 -2.19
N PHE A 276 -8.32 24.97 -3.45
CA PHE A 276 -8.44 26.22 -4.23
C PHE A 276 -9.89 26.63 -4.54
N ARG A 277 -10.84 26.18 -3.71
CA ARG A 277 -12.27 26.43 -3.90
C ARG A 277 -12.62 27.93 -3.99
N GLU A 278 -11.85 28.78 -3.33
CA GLU A 278 -12.07 30.23 -3.28
C GLU A 278 -11.87 30.94 -4.64
N PHE A 279 -11.16 30.30 -5.58
CA PHE A 279 -10.85 30.88 -6.90
C PHE A 279 -11.93 30.66 -7.96
N GLY A 280 -13.05 30.00 -7.61
CA GLY A 280 -14.19 29.75 -8.50
C GLY A 280 -13.82 29.01 -9.79
N ASP A 281 -14.60 29.24 -10.86
CA ASP A 281 -14.45 28.52 -12.15
C ASP A 281 -13.11 28.77 -12.85
N ARG A 282 -12.48 29.91 -12.65
CA ARG A 282 -11.15 30.19 -13.22
C ARG A 282 -10.08 29.36 -12.53
N GLY A 283 -10.22 29.15 -11.23
CA GLY A 283 -9.35 28.26 -10.46
C GLY A 283 -9.46 26.82 -10.94
N LEU A 284 -10.69 26.33 -11.11
CA LEU A 284 -10.94 24.97 -11.59
C LEU A 284 -10.36 24.71 -12.99
N ARG A 285 -10.47 25.67 -13.92
CA ARG A 285 -9.86 25.55 -15.25
C ARG A 285 -8.33 25.45 -15.17
N ARG A 286 -7.69 26.31 -14.37
CA ARG A 286 -6.23 26.27 -14.16
C ARG A 286 -5.77 24.96 -13.52
N ILE A 287 -6.53 24.43 -12.56
CA ILE A 287 -6.24 23.13 -11.94
C ILE A 287 -6.31 22.02 -12.98
N ARG A 288 -7.37 22.00 -13.82
CA ARG A 288 -7.51 21.01 -14.88
C ARG A 288 -6.35 21.09 -15.88
N ASP A 289 -5.99 22.29 -16.34
CA ASP A 289 -4.92 22.47 -17.29
C ASP A 289 -3.56 22.09 -16.70
N PHE A 290 -3.32 22.41 -15.42
CA PHE A 290 -2.13 21.97 -14.67
C PHE A 290 -2.08 20.46 -14.54
N THR A 291 -3.18 19.82 -14.12
CA THR A 291 -3.25 18.37 -13.92
C THR A 291 -3.09 17.64 -15.25
N GLY A 292 -3.71 18.14 -16.32
CA GLY A 292 -3.53 17.63 -17.68
C GLY A 292 -2.07 17.74 -18.16
N GLY A 293 -1.41 18.87 -17.90
CA GLY A 293 0.03 19.06 -18.18
C GLY A 293 0.90 18.08 -17.41
N CYS A 294 0.58 17.85 -16.13
CA CYS A 294 1.23 16.84 -15.30
C CYS A 294 1.04 15.42 -15.85
N GLY A 295 -0.17 15.10 -16.33
CA GLY A 295 -0.47 13.80 -16.96
C GLY A 295 0.35 13.59 -18.24
N ILE A 296 0.45 14.59 -19.09
CA ILE A 296 1.27 14.55 -20.32
C ILE A 296 2.74 14.38 -19.95
N LEU A 297 3.25 15.12 -18.98
CA LEU A 297 4.64 15.00 -18.53
C LEU A 297 4.94 13.58 -18.00
N ALA A 298 4.06 13.04 -17.16
CA ALA A 298 4.22 11.68 -16.64
C ALA A 298 4.15 10.63 -17.78
N PHE A 299 3.25 10.79 -18.74
CA PHE A 299 3.19 9.94 -19.93
C PHE A 299 4.51 9.98 -20.72
N LEU A 300 5.06 11.17 -20.99
CA LEU A 300 6.34 11.29 -21.69
C LEU A 300 7.49 10.64 -20.93
N ILE A 301 7.53 10.79 -19.59
CA ILE A 301 8.52 10.10 -18.75
C ILE A 301 8.37 8.58 -18.91
N MET A 302 7.14 8.06 -18.87
CA MET A 302 6.90 6.62 -19.02
C MET A 302 7.26 6.11 -20.42
N VAL A 303 7.03 6.91 -21.47
CA VAL A 303 7.47 6.59 -22.83
C VAL A 303 8.99 6.45 -22.88
N VAL A 304 9.73 7.40 -22.30
CA VAL A 304 11.19 7.33 -22.25
C VAL A 304 11.67 6.09 -21.47
N LEU A 305 11.06 5.82 -20.32
CA LEU A 305 11.48 4.72 -19.44
C LEU A 305 11.13 3.33 -19.98
N PHE A 306 9.98 3.18 -20.66
CA PHE A 306 9.43 1.86 -20.99
C PHE A 306 9.40 1.53 -22.48
N TRP A 307 9.40 2.53 -23.37
CA TRP A 307 9.35 2.29 -24.81
C TRP A 307 10.74 2.22 -25.44
N ILE A 308 11.74 2.87 -24.82
CA ILE A 308 13.12 2.81 -25.29
C ILE A 308 13.76 1.49 -24.76
N PRO A 309 14.07 0.50 -25.62
CA PRO A 309 14.54 -0.80 -25.18
C PRO A 309 15.76 -0.71 -24.25
N PHE A 310 16.75 0.09 -24.61
CA PHE A 310 17.96 0.27 -23.82
C PHE A 310 17.66 0.76 -22.38
N VAL A 311 16.78 1.75 -22.22
CA VAL A 311 16.43 2.30 -20.90
C VAL A 311 15.62 1.30 -20.08
N ARG A 312 14.67 0.65 -20.71
CA ARG A 312 13.83 -0.38 -20.09
C ARG A 312 14.69 -1.56 -19.61
N ASP A 313 15.58 -2.06 -20.46
CA ASP A 313 16.42 -3.21 -20.16
C ASP A 313 17.43 -2.86 -19.03
N LEU A 314 18.01 -1.67 -19.05
CA LEU A 314 18.81 -1.13 -17.94
C LEU A 314 18.03 -1.13 -16.62
N LEU A 315 16.74 -0.73 -16.63
CA LEU A 315 15.90 -0.73 -15.43
C LEU A 315 15.55 -2.15 -14.96
N LEU A 316 15.12 -3.03 -15.88
CA LEU A 316 14.62 -4.36 -15.52
C LEU A 316 15.76 -5.34 -15.22
N LEU A 317 16.77 -5.40 -16.08
CA LEU A 317 17.84 -6.39 -15.98
C LEU A 317 18.94 -5.95 -15.01
N ASP A 318 19.46 -4.72 -15.18
CA ASP A 318 20.63 -4.28 -14.41
C ASP A 318 20.23 -3.70 -13.04
N ALA A 319 19.28 -2.75 -13.01
CA ALA A 319 18.91 -2.10 -11.76
C ALA A 319 18.09 -3.04 -10.86
N LEU A 320 17.02 -3.65 -11.37
CA LEU A 320 16.16 -4.55 -10.60
C LEU A 320 16.69 -5.98 -10.55
N GLY A 321 17.52 -6.42 -11.51
CA GLY A 321 18.06 -7.78 -11.58
C GLY A 321 17.00 -8.83 -11.95
N VAL A 322 15.96 -8.43 -12.68
CA VAL A 322 14.88 -9.34 -13.12
C VAL A 322 15.42 -10.29 -14.18
N ARG A 323 15.04 -11.58 -14.11
CA ARG A 323 15.44 -12.56 -15.13
C ARG A 323 14.85 -12.19 -16.50
N ALA A 324 15.61 -12.41 -17.58
CA ALA A 324 15.22 -12.05 -18.94
C ALA A 324 13.82 -12.55 -19.33
N GLN A 325 13.48 -13.80 -18.98
CA GLN A 325 12.15 -14.38 -19.25
C GLN A 325 10.99 -13.61 -18.60
N VAL A 326 11.19 -13.04 -17.40
CA VAL A 326 10.19 -12.22 -16.71
C VAL A 326 10.22 -10.80 -17.27
N ALA A 327 11.40 -10.27 -17.59
CA ALA A 327 11.56 -8.94 -18.19
C ALA A 327 10.84 -8.83 -19.55
N ASP A 328 10.93 -9.86 -20.39
CA ASP A 328 10.20 -9.93 -21.67
C ASP A 328 8.68 -9.85 -21.47
N ARG A 329 8.17 -10.47 -20.40
CA ARG A 329 6.73 -10.39 -20.07
C ARG A 329 6.32 -9.06 -19.46
N CYS A 330 7.24 -8.23 -18.98
CA CYS A 330 6.96 -6.88 -18.49
C CYS A 330 6.71 -5.88 -19.64
N VAL A 331 7.19 -6.14 -20.86
CA VAL A 331 7.17 -5.17 -21.97
C VAL A 331 5.75 -4.72 -22.29
N THR A 332 4.85 -5.65 -22.58
CA THR A 332 3.46 -5.31 -22.95
C THR A 332 2.69 -4.62 -21.80
N PRO A 333 2.73 -5.11 -20.56
CA PRO A 333 2.11 -4.40 -19.45
C PRO A 333 2.68 -3.00 -19.24
N LEU A 334 4.00 -2.80 -19.28
CA LEU A 334 4.61 -1.46 -19.13
C LEU A 334 4.16 -0.50 -20.22
N PHE A 335 4.07 -1.01 -21.46
CA PHE A 335 3.53 -0.22 -22.58
C PHE A 335 2.08 0.23 -22.29
N LEU A 336 1.20 -0.69 -21.85
CA LEU A 336 -0.19 -0.37 -21.52
C LEU A 336 -0.30 0.59 -20.33
N PHE A 337 0.47 0.35 -19.28
CA PHE A 337 0.47 1.22 -18.09
C PHE A 337 0.95 2.64 -18.38
N SER A 338 1.76 2.86 -19.43
CA SER A 338 2.22 4.20 -19.79
C SER A 338 1.08 5.16 -20.14
N PHE A 339 -0.09 4.67 -20.53
CA PHE A 339 -1.27 5.50 -20.81
C PHE A 339 -2.07 5.89 -19.56
N LEU A 340 -1.84 5.25 -18.40
CA LEU A 340 -2.57 5.54 -17.17
C LEU A 340 -2.49 7.00 -16.72
N PRO A 341 -1.34 7.71 -16.82
CA PRO A 341 -1.28 9.12 -16.45
C PRO A 341 -2.30 10.00 -17.17
N LEU A 342 -2.60 9.68 -18.43
CA LEU A 342 -3.56 10.43 -19.25
C LEU A 342 -5.02 10.19 -18.83
N THR A 343 -5.29 9.06 -18.16
CA THR A 343 -6.65 8.74 -17.68
C THR A 343 -6.87 9.17 -16.23
N VAL A 344 -5.80 9.36 -15.47
CA VAL A 344 -5.85 9.76 -14.05
C VAL A 344 -5.79 11.29 -13.90
N ALA A 345 -5.14 12.01 -14.83
CA ALA A 345 -5.05 13.45 -14.87
C ALA A 345 -6.36 14.11 -15.35
#